data_e3d41b11e46377dfa9c9bf3c890fcf63
#
_entry.id   e3d41b11e46377dfa9c9bf3c890fcf63
#
_cell.length_a   1.000
_cell.length_b   1.000
_cell.length_c   1.000
_cell.angle_alpha   90.00
_cell.angle_beta   90.00
_cell.angle_gamma   90.00
#
_symmetry.space_group_name_H-M   'P 1'
#
loop_
_entity.id
_entity.type
_entity.pdbx_description
1 polymer ?
#
loop_
_entity_poly.entity_id
_entity_poly.type
_entity_poly.pdbx_seq_one_letter_code
_entity_poly.pdbx_strand_id
1 'polypeptide(L)'
;MNQPLRTLRQSVGASTLIIMLPGAYMTPEDYEKSGFFSAITKRKLPLDIVTVDLDLSRISDGTALPALQTEIIEPARAQGYRKIWLGGISLGGLLALCHNTDTPHQVDGLCLLAPYPGSRLTTNAIARAGGMQQWQATQEELSDPEFRAWQWLQNPPPDFPVFVGYGSED
;
A
#
# COMPACT_ATOMS: atom_id res chain seq x y z
N MET A 1 -15.30 12.76 16.15
CA MET A 1 -15.52 12.23 14.77
C MET A 1 -14.23 12.49 13.98
N ASN A 2 -13.59 11.45 13.46
CA ASN A 2 -12.42 11.63 12.62
C ASN A 2 -12.84 12.30 11.31
N GLN A 3 -12.06 13.27 10.84
CA GLN A 3 -12.31 13.87 9.54
C GLN A 3 -12.07 12.83 8.43
N PRO A 4 -12.81 12.89 7.31
CA PRO A 4 -12.56 12.02 6.15
C PRO A 4 -11.12 12.13 5.66
N LEU A 5 -10.62 11.05 5.05
CA LEU A 5 -9.30 11.04 4.45
C LEU A 5 -9.21 12.07 3.32
N ARG A 6 -8.23 12.96 3.41
CA ARG A 6 -7.95 13.92 2.34
C ARG A 6 -7.30 13.18 1.16
N THR A 7 -7.74 13.50 -0.04
CA THR A 7 -7.23 12.88 -1.27
C THR A 7 -6.98 13.91 -2.36
N LEU A 8 -6.05 13.59 -3.25
CA LEU A 8 -5.89 14.25 -4.53
C LEU A 8 -6.13 13.23 -5.63
N ARG A 9 -6.87 13.61 -6.68
CA ARG A 9 -7.31 12.68 -7.74
C ARG A 9 -7.05 13.23 -9.12
N GLN A 10 -6.70 12.34 -10.04
CA GLN A 10 -6.77 12.59 -11.48
C GLN A 10 -7.49 11.42 -12.14
N SER A 11 -8.50 11.74 -12.94
CA SER A 11 -9.23 10.75 -13.73
C SER A 11 -9.05 11.03 -15.23
N VAL A 12 -8.83 9.96 -15.98
CA VAL A 12 -8.86 9.93 -17.43
C VAL A 12 -10.04 9.10 -17.95
N GLY A 13 -10.94 8.70 -17.06
CA GLY A 13 -12.09 7.84 -17.36
C GLY A 13 -11.73 6.36 -17.48
N ALA A 14 -10.69 5.93 -16.79
CA ALA A 14 -10.24 4.54 -16.83
C ALA A 14 -11.11 3.62 -15.96
N SER A 15 -11.11 2.33 -16.28
CA SER A 15 -11.72 1.29 -15.46
C SER A 15 -10.78 0.71 -14.41
N THR A 16 -9.53 1.17 -14.39
CA THR A 16 -8.50 0.82 -13.42
C THR A 16 -8.14 2.03 -12.60
N LEU A 17 -8.11 1.86 -11.28
CA LEU A 17 -7.69 2.87 -10.32
C LEU A 17 -6.41 2.41 -9.62
N ILE A 18 -5.45 3.31 -9.44
CA ILE A 18 -4.37 3.13 -8.48
C ILE A 18 -4.55 4.07 -7.30
N ILE A 19 -4.49 3.53 -6.10
CA ILE A 19 -4.53 4.27 -4.84
C ILE A 19 -3.12 4.26 -4.28
N MET A 20 -2.53 5.45 -4.06
CA MET A 20 -1.15 5.58 -3.59
C MET A 20 -1.12 6.15 -2.16
N LEU A 21 -0.52 5.37 -1.27
CA LEU A 21 -0.32 5.73 0.13
C LEU A 21 1.00 6.47 0.33
N PRO A 22 1.04 7.47 1.21
CA PRO A 22 2.21 8.32 1.37
C PRO A 22 3.34 7.62 2.13
N GLY A 23 4.58 7.99 1.85
CA GLY A 23 5.68 7.81 2.79
C GLY A 23 5.48 8.67 4.05
N ALA A 24 6.31 8.45 5.06
CA ALA A 24 6.26 9.25 6.28
C ALA A 24 6.42 10.74 5.92
N TYR A 25 5.52 11.57 6.45
CA TYR A 25 5.48 13.03 6.24
C TYR A 25 5.19 13.48 4.79
N MET A 26 4.90 12.57 3.86
CA MET A 26 4.45 12.92 2.51
C MET A 26 3.00 13.37 2.51
N THR A 27 2.69 14.29 1.59
CA THR A 27 1.33 14.74 1.28
C THR A 27 0.88 14.21 -0.08
N PRO A 28 -0.42 14.20 -0.39
CA PRO A 28 -0.91 13.85 -1.72
C PRO A 28 -0.27 14.67 -2.85
N GLU A 29 0.01 15.95 -2.60
CA GLU A 29 0.64 16.86 -3.54
C GLU A 29 2.08 16.49 -3.88
N ASP A 30 2.77 15.78 -3.02
CA ASP A 30 4.15 15.34 -3.31
C ASP A 30 4.19 14.32 -4.44
N TYR A 31 3.16 13.47 -4.59
CA TYR A 31 3.00 12.60 -5.74
C TYR A 31 2.77 13.38 -7.03
N GLU A 32 1.93 14.43 -6.98
CA GLU A 32 1.70 15.30 -8.13
C GLU A 32 2.98 16.02 -8.57
N LYS A 33 3.68 16.67 -7.62
CA LYS A 33 4.95 17.37 -7.86
C LYS A 33 6.04 16.44 -8.38
N SER A 34 6.05 15.18 -7.93
CA SER A 34 7.00 14.15 -8.39
C SER A 34 6.64 13.59 -9.78
N GLY A 35 5.57 14.06 -10.40
CA GLY A 35 5.25 13.76 -11.78
C GLY A 35 4.39 12.51 -12.01
N PHE A 36 3.84 11.88 -10.99
CA PHE A 36 2.98 10.71 -11.14
C PHE A 36 1.76 11.02 -12.02
N PHE A 37 1.05 12.09 -11.75
CA PHE A 37 -0.14 12.50 -12.50
C PHE A 37 0.22 12.86 -13.95
N SER A 38 1.29 13.63 -14.15
CA SER A 38 1.73 14.01 -15.49
C SER A 38 2.23 12.81 -16.30
N ALA A 39 2.80 11.79 -15.67
CA ALA A 39 3.24 10.57 -16.34
C ALA A 39 2.05 9.78 -16.92
N ILE A 40 0.95 9.69 -16.19
CA ILE A 40 -0.29 9.05 -16.66
C ILE A 40 -0.77 9.73 -17.94
N THR A 41 -0.89 11.05 -17.91
CA THR A 41 -1.37 11.84 -19.07
C THR A 41 -0.41 11.77 -20.25
N LYS A 42 0.89 12.03 -20.02
CA LYS A 42 1.90 12.05 -21.09
C LYS A 42 2.04 10.70 -21.78
N ARG A 43 1.95 9.61 -21.01
CA ARG A 43 2.06 8.24 -21.54
C ARG A 43 0.73 7.64 -21.97
N LYS A 44 -0.36 8.39 -21.84
CA LYS A 44 -1.73 7.96 -22.17
C LYS A 44 -2.09 6.62 -21.50
N LEU A 45 -1.73 6.48 -20.22
CA LEU A 45 -2.04 5.25 -19.48
C LEU A 45 -3.55 5.20 -19.20
N PRO A 46 -4.22 4.05 -19.40
CA PRO A 46 -5.61 3.86 -19.06
C PRO A 46 -5.78 3.63 -17.54
N LEU A 47 -5.42 4.62 -16.75
CA LEU A 47 -5.28 4.54 -15.31
C LEU A 47 -5.72 5.83 -14.64
N ASP A 48 -6.67 5.73 -13.72
CA ASP A 48 -7.01 6.80 -12.78
C ASP A 48 -6.13 6.69 -11.54
N ILE A 49 -5.79 7.79 -10.90
CA ILE A 49 -4.98 7.82 -9.69
C ILE A 49 -5.65 8.59 -8.57
N VAL A 50 -5.53 8.07 -7.37
CA VAL A 50 -5.87 8.72 -6.11
C VAL A 50 -4.65 8.65 -5.19
N THR A 51 -4.22 9.77 -4.67
CA THR A 51 -3.23 9.85 -3.60
C THR A 51 -3.93 10.23 -2.30
N VAL A 52 -3.56 9.57 -1.22
CA VAL A 52 -4.26 9.64 0.06
C VAL A 52 -3.36 10.29 1.10
N ASP A 53 -3.94 11.14 1.94
CA ASP A 53 -3.27 11.68 3.13
C ASP A 53 -3.52 10.73 4.31
N LEU A 54 -2.44 10.17 4.84
CA LEU A 54 -2.50 9.33 6.04
C LEU A 54 -1.69 9.97 7.16
N ASP A 55 -2.41 10.52 8.11
CA ASP A 55 -1.82 11.07 9.33
C ASP A 55 -1.14 9.96 10.16
N LEU A 56 0.06 10.22 10.66
CA LEU A 56 0.80 9.31 11.52
C LEU A 56 0.03 8.94 12.80
N SER A 57 -0.82 9.84 13.32
CA SER A 57 -1.67 9.53 14.48
C SER A 57 -2.67 8.41 14.16
N ARG A 58 -3.30 8.46 12.97
CA ARG A 58 -4.24 7.42 12.52
C ARG A 58 -3.55 6.09 12.20
N ILE A 59 -2.28 6.14 11.80
CA ILE A 59 -1.47 4.93 11.63
C ILE A 59 -1.18 4.31 13.00
N SER A 60 -0.76 5.14 13.97
CA SER A 60 -0.42 4.68 15.32
C SER A 60 -1.61 4.13 16.10
N ASP A 61 -2.79 4.69 15.94
CA ASP A 61 -4.01 4.24 16.62
C ASP A 61 -4.75 3.13 15.86
N GLY A 62 -4.25 2.71 14.70
CA GLY A 62 -4.79 1.63 13.88
C GLY A 62 -6.03 2.01 13.07
N THR A 63 -6.44 3.28 13.00
CA THR A 63 -7.65 3.71 12.28
C THR A 63 -7.40 4.02 10.80
N ALA A 64 -6.14 4.12 10.36
CA ALA A 64 -5.79 4.49 8.99
C ALA A 64 -6.29 3.47 7.94
N LEU A 65 -6.00 2.18 8.13
CA LEU A 65 -6.36 1.14 7.16
C LEU A 65 -7.87 0.84 7.12
N PRO A 66 -8.61 0.78 8.24
CA PRO A 66 -10.07 0.73 8.22
C PRO A 66 -10.70 1.91 7.47
N ALA A 67 -10.19 3.12 7.68
CA ALA A 67 -10.68 4.29 6.95
C ALA A 67 -10.36 4.23 5.46
N LEU A 68 -9.15 3.78 5.07
CA LEU A 68 -8.80 3.54 3.68
C LEU A 68 -9.79 2.59 3.00
N GLN A 69 -10.14 1.50 3.68
CA GLN A 69 -11.12 0.53 3.18
C GLN A 69 -12.49 1.17 2.94
N THR A 70 -13.04 1.81 3.97
CA THR A 70 -14.44 2.30 3.95
C THR A 70 -14.62 3.61 3.19
N GLU A 71 -13.62 4.48 3.19
CA GLU A 71 -13.73 5.83 2.59
C GLU A 71 -13.18 5.90 1.16
N ILE A 72 -12.29 4.97 0.75
CA ILE A 72 -11.63 5.02 -0.55
C ILE A 72 -11.90 3.76 -1.39
N ILE A 73 -11.59 2.56 -0.88
CA ILE A 73 -11.63 1.34 -1.68
C ILE A 73 -13.08 0.91 -1.97
N GLU A 74 -13.93 0.82 -0.95
CA GLU A 74 -15.34 0.45 -1.14
C GLU A 74 -16.09 1.45 -2.04
N PRO A 75 -15.97 2.78 -1.86
CA PRO A 75 -16.55 3.73 -2.78
C PRO A 75 -16.03 3.61 -4.21
N ALA A 76 -14.74 3.32 -4.41
CA ALA A 76 -14.19 3.09 -5.74
C ALA A 76 -14.80 1.86 -6.42
N ARG A 77 -15.00 0.76 -5.69
CA ARG A 77 -15.73 -0.41 -6.21
C ARG A 77 -17.18 -0.05 -6.57
N ALA A 78 -17.87 0.68 -5.71
CA ALA A 78 -19.25 1.14 -5.96
C ALA A 78 -19.35 2.07 -7.17
N GLN A 79 -18.32 2.85 -7.48
CA GLN A 79 -18.22 3.69 -8.67
C GLN A 79 -17.96 2.89 -9.97
N GLY A 80 -17.66 1.59 -9.87
CA GLY A 80 -17.51 0.71 -11.01
C GLY A 80 -16.08 0.48 -11.49
N TYR A 81 -15.06 0.85 -10.72
CA TYR A 81 -13.70 0.45 -11.04
C TYR A 81 -13.57 -1.07 -11.04
N ARG A 82 -13.15 -1.62 -12.18
CA ARG A 82 -13.00 -3.07 -12.36
C ARG A 82 -11.72 -3.61 -11.75
N LYS A 83 -10.66 -2.78 -11.75
CA LYS A 83 -9.38 -3.09 -11.11
C LYS A 83 -8.98 -1.96 -10.19
N ILE A 84 -8.58 -2.32 -8.98
CA ILE A 84 -8.03 -1.39 -7.98
C ILE A 84 -6.66 -1.90 -7.57
N TRP A 85 -5.64 -1.09 -7.85
CA TRP A 85 -4.30 -1.31 -7.35
C TRP A 85 -4.08 -0.46 -6.10
N LEU A 86 -3.44 -1.04 -5.10
CA LEU A 86 -3.00 -0.33 -3.91
C LEU A 86 -1.48 -0.25 -3.90
N GLY A 87 -0.95 0.91 -3.66
CA GLY A 87 0.49 1.10 -3.63
C GLY A 87 0.92 2.17 -2.65
N GLY A 88 2.20 2.41 -2.60
CA GLY A 88 2.77 3.47 -1.77
C GLY A 88 4.27 3.49 -1.79
N ILE A 89 4.80 4.59 -1.28
CA ILE A 89 6.24 4.82 -1.12
C ILE A 89 6.62 4.56 0.35
N SER A 90 7.73 3.87 0.59
CA SER A 90 8.31 3.65 1.92
C SER A 90 7.25 3.11 2.90
N LEU A 91 6.89 3.86 3.94
CA LEU A 91 5.84 3.50 4.90
C LEU A 91 4.52 3.17 4.21
N GLY A 92 4.13 3.93 3.17
CA GLY A 92 2.94 3.64 2.39
C GLY A 92 2.96 2.28 1.69
N GLY A 93 4.14 1.83 1.26
CA GLY A 93 4.33 0.48 0.72
C GLY A 93 4.08 -0.61 1.74
N LEU A 94 4.60 -0.46 2.96
CA LEU A 94 4.31 -1.37 4.06
C LEU A 94 2.82 -1.39 4.42
N LEU A 95 2.20 -0.22 4.51
CA LEU A 95 0.77 -0.11 4.81
C LEU A 95 -0.10 -0.77 3.75
N ALA A 96 0.28 -0.66 2.47
CA ALA A 96 -0.41 -1.35 1.38
C ALA A 96 -0.33 -2.88 1.53
N LEU A 97 0.83 -3.41 1.91
CA LEU A 97 1.01 -4.84 2.23
C LEU A 97 0.15 -5.26 3.42
N CYS A 98 0.20 -4.51 4.52
CA CYS A 98 -0.60 -4.80 5.71
C CYS A 98 -2.10 -4.80 5.38
N HIS A 99 -2.58 -3.80 4.64
CA HIS A 99 -3.98 -3.76 4.21
C HIS A 99 -4.36 -5.00 3.39
N ASN A 100 -3.55 -5.35 2.38
CA ASN A 100 -3.84 -6.50 1.51
C ASN A 100 -3.86 -7.82 2.29
N THR A 101 -3.03 -7.94 3.31
CA THR A 101 -2.95 -9.14 4.15
C THR A 101 -4.13 -9.24 5.10
N ASP A 102 -4.53 -8.13 5.71
CA ASP A 102 -5.59 -8.09 6.71
C ASP A 102 -7.00 -8.04 6.09
N THR A 103 -7.10 -7.55 4.85
CA THR A 103 -8.36 -7.48 4.08
C THR A 103 -8.17 -8.09 2.69
N PRO A 104 -8.04 -9.43 2.60
CA PRO A 104 -7.77 -10.10 1.33
C PRO A 104 -8.90 -9.87 0.30
N HIS A 105 -8.54 -9.89 -0.98
CA HIS A 105 -9.47 -9.75 -2.11
C HIS A 105 -10.13 -8.37 -2.27
N GLN A 106 -9.68 -7.34 -1.53
CA GLN A 106 -10.20 -5.98 -1.69
C GLN A 106 -9.54 -5.23 -2.84
N VAL A 107 -8.28 -5.56 -3.14
CA VAL A 107 -7.52 -4.96 -4.25
C VAL A 107 -7.03 -6.04 -5.21
N ASP A 108 -6.70 -5.64 -6.44
CA ASP A 108 -6.35 -6.55 -7.54
C ASP A 108 -4.85 -6.59 -7.83
N GLY A 109 -4.05 -5.80 -7.13
CA GLY A 109 -2.60 -5.78 -7.25
C GLY A 109 -1.94 -4.76 -6.34
N LEU A 110 -0.63 -4.90 -6.17
CA LEU A 110 0.19 -4.01 -5.34
C LEU A 110 1.27 -3.31 -6.17
N CYS A 111 1.50 -2.02 -5.87
CA CYS A 111 2.59 -1.22 -6.42
C CYS A 111 3.44 -0.64 -5.29
N LEU A 112 4.55 -1.30 -4.98
CA LEU A 112 5.40 -1.00 -3.83
C LEU A 112 6.66 -0.27 -4.30
N LEU A 113 6.84 0.96 -3.85
CA LEU A 113 7.98 1.80 -4.22
C LEU A 113 8.88 2.02 -3.00
N ALA A 114 10.11 1.48 -3.05
CA ALA A 114 11.05 1.47 -1.93
C ALA A 114 10.34 1.17 -0.59
N PRO A 115 9.59 0.05 -0.48
CA PRO A 115 8.73 -0.20 0.66
C PRO A 115 9.54 -0.33 1.94
N TYR A 116 9.07 0.32 3.01
CA TYR A 116 9.66 0.17 4.33
C TYR A 116 9.51 -1.29 4.80
N PRO A 117 10.60 -1.94 5.22
CA PRO A 117 10.57 -3.37 5.57
C PRO A 117 9.93 -3.67 6.92
N GLY A 118 9.52 -2.65 7.66
CA GLY A 118 9.00 -2.78 9.01
C GLY A 118 10.01 -2.46 10.10
N SER A 119 9.60 -2.62 11.33
CA SER A 119 10.40 -2.34 12.52
C SER A 119 11.62 -3.26 12.65
N ARG A 120 12.58 -2.86 13.49
CA ARG A 120 13.71 -3.74 13.82
C ARG A 120 13.29 -5.02 14.54
N LEU A 121 12.14 -5.03 15.20
CA LEU A 121 11.60 -6.24 15.81
C LEU A 121 11.34 -7.29 14.72
N THR A 122 10.62 -6.93 13.69
CA THR A 122 10.27 -7.79 12.56
C THR A 122 11.51 -8.20 11.76
N THR A 123 12.29 -7.23 11.31
CA THR A 123 13.46 -7.51 10.45
C THR A 123 14.54 -8.31 11.16
N ASN A 124 14.77 -8.08 12.47
CA ASN A 124 15.72 -8.87 13.25
C ASN A 124 15.22 -10.30 13.53
N ALA A 125 13.92 -10.51 13.71
CA ALA A 125 13.37 -11.86 13.89
C ALA A 125 13.61 -12.70 12.62
N ILE A 126 13.32 -12.14 11.45
CA ILE A 126 13.56 -12.80 10.15
C ILE A 126 15.06 -13.05 9.93
N ALA A 127 15.92 -12.07 10.21
CA ALA A 127 17.36 -12.21 10.05
C ALA A 127 17.96 -13.29 10.96
N ARG A 128 17.53 -13.37 12.22
CA ARG A 128 17.99 -14.41 13.17
C ARG A 128 17.58 -15.81 12.75
N ALA A 129 16.47 -15.94 12.05
CA ALA A 129 16.03 -17.23 11.52
C ALA A 129 16.84 -17.70 10.28
N GLY A 130 17.72 -16.83 9.76
CA GLY A 130 18.49 -17.12 8.54
C GLY A 130 17.86 -16.57 7.26
N GLY A 131 16.92 -15.65 7.39
CA GLY A 131 16.22 -15.00 6.28
C GLY A 131 14.78 -15.47 6.11
N MET A 132 14.09 -14.84 5.17
CA MET A 132 12.66 -15.04 4.95
C MET A 132 12.26 -16.49 4.65
N GLN A 133 13.10 -17.22 3.94
CA GLN A 133 12.80 -18.63 3.58
C GLN A 133 12.88 -19.60 4.77
N GLN A 134 13.71 -19.30 5.76
CA GLN A 134 13.90 -20.10 6.98
C GLN A 134 13.00 -19.65 8.14
N TRP A 135 12.52 -18.40 8.07
CA TRP A 135 11.68 -17.86 9.12
C TRP A 135 10.28 -18.50 9.09
N GLN A 136 9.81 -18.86 10.27
CA GLN A 136 8.44 -19.33 10.51
C GLN A 136 7.82 -18.48 11.60
N ALA A 137 6.73 -17.80 11.24
CA ALA A 137 6.04 -16.91 12.16
C ALA A 137 5.43 -17.68 13.33
N THR A 138 5.64 -17.21 14.54
CA THR A 138 4.93 -17.67 15.74
C THR A 138 3.53 -17.06 15.81
N GLN A 139 2.64 -17.66 16.62
CA GLN A 139 1.30 -17.09 16.84
C GLN A 139 1.35 -15.69 17.48
N GLU A 140 2.34 -15.45 18.34
CA GLU A 140 2.56 -14.14 18.96
C GLU A 140 2.98 -13.12 17.91
N GLU A 141 3.94 -13.42 17.06
CA GLU A 141 4.37 -12.56 15.95
C GLU A 141 3.21 -12.23 15.00
N LEU A 142 2.36 -13.20 14.68
CA LEU A 142 1.20 -12.99 13.79
C LEU A 142 0.10 -12.09 14.39
N SER A 143 0.19 -11.70 15.66
CA SER A 143 -0.65 -10.62 16.20
C SER A 143 -0.29 -9.23 15.61
N ASP A 144 0.94 -9.07 15.12
CA ASP A 144 1.44 -7.84 14.50
C ASP A 144 1.25 -7.86 12.98
N PRO A 145 0.68 -6.80 12.37
CA PRO A 145 0.46 -6.72 10.93
C PRO A 145 1.74 -6.78 10.10
N GLU A 146 2.88 -6.30 10.61
CA GLU A 146 4.14 -6.39 9.89
C GLU A 146 4.56 -7.85 9.66
N PHE A 147 4.46 -8.70 10.68
CA PHE A 147 4.77 -10.12 10.54
C PHE A 147 3.79 -10.84 9.61
N ARG A 148 2.50 -10.49 9.63
CA ARG A 148 1.53 -11.03 8.67
C ARG A 148 1.87 -10.63 7.23
N ALA A 149 2.30 -9.39 7.01
CA ALA A 149 2.73 -8.92 5.70
C ALA A 149 3.94 -9.73 5.17
N TRP A 150 4.94 -9.97 6.01
CA TRP A 150 6.10 -10.79 5.66
C TRP A 150 5.73 -12.26 5.42
N GLN A 151 4.82 -12.83 6.21
CA GLN A 151 4.32 -14.19 5.98
C GLN A 151 3.60 -14.31 4.63
N TRP A 152 2.80 -13.30 4.25
CA TRP A 152 2.15 -13.26 2.94
C TRP A 152 3.19 -13.19 1.80
N LEU A 153 4.27 -12.43 1.97
CA LEU A 153 5.34 -12.32 0.98
C LEU A 153 6.13 -13.63 0.77
N GLN A 154 6.12 -14.56 1.73
CA GLN A 154 6.74 -15.86 1.54
C GLN A 154 6.02 -16.69 0.47
N ASN A 155 4.70 -16.58 0.37
CA ASN A 155 3.88 -17.36 -0.55
C ASN A 155 2.71 -16.51 -1.08
N PRO A 156 2.97 -15.48 -1.90
CA PRO A 156 1.90 -14.69 -2.49
C PRO A 156 1.10 -15.57 -3.46
N PRO A 157 -0.20 -15.31 -3.64
CA PRO A 157 -0.99 -16.01 -4.64
C PRO A 157 -0.34 -15.85 -6.04
N PRO A 158 -0.21 -16.93 -6.83
CA PRO A 158 0.55 -16.90 -8.08
C PRO A 158 -0.02 -15.94 -9.13
N ASP A 159 -1.33 -15.69 -9.09
CA ASP A 159 -2.01 -14.80 -10.03
C ASP A 159 -2.23 -13.38 -9.49
N PHE A 160 -1.69 -13.07 -8.31
CA PHE A 160 -1.81 -11.73 -7.72
C PHE A 160 -0.59 -10.88 -8.10
N PRO A 161 -0.77 -9.83 -8.93
CA PRO A 161 0.34 -9.05 -9.43
C PRO A 161 0.91 -8.13 -8.34
N VAL A 162 2.23 -8.17 -8.18
CA VAL A 162 2.98 -7.27 -7.30
C VAL A 162 4.11 -6.63 -8.10
N PHE A 163 4.10 -5.31 -8.18
CA PHE A 163 5.21 -4.53 -8.70
C PHE A 163 6.02 -3.98 -7.52
N VAL A 164 7.33 -4.18 -7.57
CA VAL A 164 8.28 -3.59 -6.60
C VAL A 164 9.30 -2.76 -7.36
N GLY A 165 9.37 -1.48 -7.02
CA GLY A 165 10.38 -0.55 -7.52
C GLY A 165 11.24 -0.03 -6.38
N TYR A 166 12.56 0.09 -6.61
CA TYR A 166 13.51 0.67 -5.66
C TYR A 166 14.63 1.36 -6.41
N GLY A 167 15.32 2.30 -5.75
CA GLY A 167 16.50 2.94 -6.32
C GLY A 167 17.70 2.00 -6.34
N SER A 168 18.65 2.26 -7.23
CA SER A 168 19.88 1.46 -7.33
C SER A 168 20.82 1.63 -6.14
N GLU A 169 20.55 2.63 -5.31
CA GLU A 169 21.34 2.99 -4.13
C GLU A 169 20.55 2.80 -2.80
N ASP A 170 19.37 2.20 -2.88
CA ASP A 170 18.54 1.90 -1.70
C ASP A 170 19.02 0.65 -0.94
#